data_d2025ba348510da04c9bfa6fcfd976ee
#
_entry.id   d2025ba348510da04c9bfa6fcfd976ee
#
_cell.length_a   1.000
_cell.length_b   1.000
_cell.length_c   1.000
_cell.angle_alpha   90.00
_cell.angle_beta   90.00
_cell.angle_gamma   90.00
#
_symmetry.space_group_name_H-M   'P 1'
#
loop_
_entity.id
_entity.type
_entity.pdbx_description
1 polymer ?
#
loop_
_entity_poly.entity_id
_entity_poly.type
_entity_poly.pdbx_seq_one_letter_code
_entity_poly.pdbx_strand_id
1 'polypeptide(L)'
;MTTFEVLPEKVALARETFRSAGVDHVVELIADDARKHIERFNDIAFCFLDAEKEVYGEVYEMVIPRLVMGGLLVADNAINHREALQSVLERALNDKRVDALIVPIGKGELVCRKV
;
A
#
# COMPACT_ATOMS: atom_id res chain seq x y z
N MET A 1 13.71 1.72 -1.17
CA MET A 1 12.32 1.23 -1.06
C MET A 1 12.20 0.39 0.19
N THR A 2 11.10 0.54 0.92
CA THR A 2 10.80 -0.28 2.10
C THR A 2 9.56 -1.13 1.82
N THR A 3 9.61 -2.41 2.19
CA THR A 3 8.47 -3.33 2.07
C THR A 3 8.25 -4.06 3.39
N PHE A 4 7.01 -4.47 3.62
CA PHE A 4 6.59 -5.13 4.86
C PHE A 4 5.96 -6.49 4.54
N GLU A 5 6.24 -7.47 5.35
CA GLU A 5 5.62 -8.80 5.30
C GLU A 5 5.55 -9.38 6.70
N VAL A 6 4.41 -9.94 7.08
CA VAL A 6 4.21 -10.51 8.43
C VAL A 6 4.40 -12.03 8.47
N LEU A 7 4.23 -12.72 7.34
CA LEU A 7 4.33 -14.18 7.28
C LEU A 7 5.78 -14.64 7.15
N PRO A 8 6.34 -15.41 8.10
CA PRO A 8 7.75 -15.81 8.08
C PRO A 8 8.19 -16.51 6.80
N GLU A 9 7.35 -17.37 6.23
CA GLU A 9 7.63 -18.10 4.99
C GLU A 9 7.71 -17.14 3.77
N LYS A 10 6.89 -16.11 3.75
CA LYS A 10 6.94 -15.07 2.70
C LYS A 10 8.12 -14.14 2.88
N VAL A 11 8.49 -13.83 4.12
CA VAL A 11 9.69 -13.06 4.44
C VAL A 11 10.94 -13.76 3.90
N ALA A 12 11.08 -15.06 4.18
CA ALA A 12 12.22 -15.86 3.72
C ALA A 12 12.30 -15.89 2.19
N LEU A 13 11.17 -16.11 1.51
CA LEU A 13 11.08 -16.14 0.06
C LEU A 13 11.43 -14.77 -0.55
N ALA A 14 10.93 -13.69 0.01
CA ALA A 14 11.21 -12.34 -0.45
C ALA A 14 12.70 -11.99 -0.32
N ARG A 15 13.31 -12.33 0.82
CA ARG A 15 14.77 -12.10 1.03
C ARG A 15 15.59 -12.84 0.00
N GLU A 16 15.26 -14.10 -0.31
CA GLU A 16 15.93 -14.87 -1.33
C GLU A 16 15.75 -14.27 -2.72
N THR A 17 14.53 -13.87 -3.05
CA THR A 17 14.20 -13.22 -4.32
C THR A 17 14.98 -11.92 -4.51
N PHE A 18 15.03 -11.06 -3.51
CA PHE A 18 15.77 -9.79 -3.59
C PHE A 18 17.26 -10.01 -3.74
N ARG A 19 17.81 -11.00 -3.06
CA ARG A 19 19.22 -11.36 -3.18
C ARG A 19 19.52 -11.89 -4.58
N SER A 20 18.71 -12.80 -5.09
CA SER A 20 18.88 -13.38 -6.44
C SER A 20 18.75 -12.33 -7.54
N ALA A 21 17.87 -11.34 -7.35
CA ALA A 21 17.71 -10.23 -8.27
C ALA A 21 18.79 -9.14 -8.13
N GLY A 22 19.64 -9.22 -7.10
CA GLY A 22 20.68 -8.22 -6.84
C GLY A 22 20.13 -6.87 -6.37
N VAL A 23 18.94 -6.85 -5.73
CA VAL A 23 18.29 -5.62 -5.28
C VAL A 23 18.17 -5.51 -3.75
N ASP A 24 18.71 -6.45 -3.00
CA ASP A 24 18.66 -6.47 -1.54
C ASP A 24 19.36 -5.27 -0.87
N HIS A 25 20.25 -4.58 -1.59
CA HIS A 25 20.89 -3.35 -1.14
C HIS A 25 20.03 -2.09 -1.31
N VAL A 26 18.95 -2.15 -2.12
CA VAL A 26 18.04 -1.01 -2.37
C VAL A 26 16.63 -1.27 -1.84
N VAL A 27 16.32 -2.50 -1.43
CA VAL A 27 15.02 -2.89 -0.85
C VAL A 27 15.24 -3.29 0.61
N GLU A 28 14.71 -2.50 1.53
CA GLU A 28 14.63 -2.84 2.95
C GLU A 28 13.36 -3.65 3.21
N LEU A 29 13.51 -4.90 3.64
CA LEU A 29 12.39 -5.74 4.06
C LEU A 29 12.27 -5.70 5.59
N ILE A 30 11.11 -5.28 6.07
CA ILE A 30 10.77 -5.29 7.49
C ILE A 30 9.76 -6.43 7.73
N ALA A 31 10.18 -7.42 8.54
CA ALA A 31 9.37 -8.57 8.90
C ALA A 31 8.42 -8.22 10.05
N ASP A 32 7.46 -7.36 9.79
CA ASP A 32 6.51 -6.87 10.78
C ASP A 32 5.29 -6.24 10.10
N ASP A 33 4.28 -5.90 10.89
CA ASP A 33 3.11 -5.17 10.45
C ASP A 33 3.49 -3.72 10.10
N ALA A 34 3.16 -3.31 8.88
CA ALA A 34 3.44 -1.96 8.38
C ALA A 34 2.88 -0.86 9.28
N ARG A 35 1.72 -1.09 9.92
CA ARG A 35 1.06 -0.11 10.79
C ARG A 35 1.91 0.34 11.97
N LYS A 36 2.83 -0.51 12.42
CA LYS A 36 3.78 -0.17 13.50
C LYS A 36 4.92 0.74 13.04
N HIS A 37 5.08 0.92 11.74
CA HIS A 37 6.25 1.58 11.15
C HIS A 37 5.90 2.78 10.27
N ILE A 38 4.69 2.87 9.74
CA ILE A 38 4.29 3.92 8.77
C ILE A 38 4.54 5.33 9.33
N GLU A 39 4.34 5.55 10.62
CA GLU A 39 4.54 6.86 11.24
C GLU A 39 5.97 7.39 11.17
N ARG A 40 6.95 6.51 10.93
CA ARG A 40 8.36 6.92 10.75
C ARG A 40 8.65 7.52 9.39
N PHE A 41 7.74 7.33 8.43
CA PHE A 41 7.92 7.81 7.08
C PHE A 41 7.21 9.14 6.89
N ASN A 42 7.90 10.06 6.23
CA ASN A 42 7.35 11.31 5.72
C ASN A 42 7.74 11.43 4.26
N ASP A 43 7.06 12.31 3.54
CA ASP A 43 7.36 12.56 2.14
C ASP A 43 7.30 11.30 1.26
N ILE A 44 6.26 10.48 1.49
CA ILE A 44 6.04 9.27 0.71
C ILE A 44 5.63 9.66 -0.71
N ALA A 45 6.41 9.25 -1.71
CA ALA A 45 6.09 9.49 -3.11
C ALA A 45 5.15 8.43 -3.69
N PHE A 46 5.28 7.18 -3.22
CA PHE A 46 4.49 6.06 -3.72
C PHE A 46 4.28 5.02 -2.61
N CYS A 47 3.06 4.54 -2.50
CA CYS A 47 2.70 3.42 -1.64
C CYS A 47 1.87 2.41 -2.43
N PHE A 48 2.31 1.15 -2.48
CA PHE A 48 1.52 0.03 -2.99
C PHE A 48 0.96 -0.77 -1.81
N LEU A 49 -0.35 -0.91 -1.76
CA LEU A 49 -1.06 -1.58 -0.67
C LEU A 49 -1.67 -2.89 -1.18
N ASP A 50 -1.11 -4.00 -0.73
CA ASP A 50 -1.61 -5.35 -0.97
C ASP A 50 -1.43 -6.19 0.29
N ALA A 51 -2.27 -5.93 1.28
CA ALA A 51 -2.26 -6.57 2.58
C ALA A 51 -3.57 -7.33 2.81
N GLU A 52 -3.79 -7.82 4.03
CA GLU A 52 -5.10 -8.31 4.44
C GLU A 52 -6.14 -7.20 4.35
N LYS A 53 -7.32 -7.50 3.85
CA LYS A 53 -8.30 -6.48 3.44
C LYS A 53 -8.83 -5.65 4.62
N GLU A 54 -8.91 -6.22 5.81
CA GLU A 54 -9.34 -5.56 7.04
C GLU A 54 -8.40 -4.43 7.49
N VAL A 55 -7.15 -4.40 7.04
CA VAL A 55 -6.19 -3.34 7.43
C VAL A 55 -6.12 -2.18 6.43
N TYR A 56 -6.76 -2.29 5.26
CA TYR A 56 -6.68 -1.28 4.21
C TYR A 56 -7.11 0.11 4.68
N GLY A 57 -8.23 0.20 5.40
CA GLY A 57 -8.75 1.46 5.89
C GLY A 57 -7.80 2.17 6.83
N GLU A 58 -7.20 1.44 7.76
CA GLU A 58 -6.23 1.98 8.71
C GLU A 58 -4.95 2.44 7.99
N VAL A 59 -4.40 1.61 7.11
CA VAL A 59 -3.22 1.97 6.32
C VAL A 59 -3.50 3.19 5.44
N TYR A 60 -4.67 3.27 4.83
CA TYR A 60 -5.10 4.43 4.05
C TYR A 60 -5.00 5.72 4.87
N GLU A 61 -5.61 5.74 6.06
CA GLU A 61 -5.59 6.93 6.93
C GLU A 61 -4.20 7.28 7.46
N MET A 62 -3.32 6.29 7.60
CA MET A 62 -1.94 6.52 8.00
C MET A 62 -1.08 7.07 6.85
N VAL A 63 -1.29 6.60 5.63
CA VAL A 63 -0.46 6.93 4.45
C VAL A 63 -0.85 8.27 3.82
N ILE A 64 -2.15 8.53 3.62
CA ILE A 64 -2.61 9.73 2.89
C ILE A 64 -2.02 11.04 3.44
N PRO A 65 -1.98 11.29 4.76
CA PRO A 65 -1.36 12.53 5.26
C PRO A 65 0.14 12.63 4.99
N ARG A 66 0.80 11.49 4.79
CA ARG A 66 2.27 11.39 4.63
C ARG A 66 2.72 11.37 3.17
N LEU A 67 1.78 11.32 2.22
CA LEU A 67 2.12 11.46 0.81
C LEU A 67 2.60 12.88 0.51
N VAL A 68 3.61 13.00 -0.34
CA VAL A 68 3.95 14.28 -0.95
C VAL A 68 2.82 14.77 -1.87
N MET A 69 2.78 16.05 -2.18
CA MET A 69 1.88 16.58 -3.20
C MET A 69 2.11 15.84 -4.52
N GLY A 70 1.05 15.29 -5.11
CA GLY A 70 1.13 14.45 -6.31
C GLY A 70 1.57 13.01 -6.05
N GLY A 71 1.91 12.65 -4.82
CA GLY A 71 2.24 11.27 -4.43
C GLY A 71 1.06 10.32 -4.60
N LEU A 72 1.34 9.05 -4.80
CA LEU A 72 0.34 8.04 -5.13
C LEU A 72 0.23 6.96 -4.06
N LEU A 73 -1.01 6.58 -3.74
CA LEU A 73 -1.34 5.31 -3.12
C LEU A 73 -2.10 4.46 -4.14
N VAL A 74 -1.62 3.25 -4.36
CA VAL A 74 -2.29 2.25 -5.22
C VAL A 74 -2.64 1.05 -4.36
N ALA A 75 -3.91 0.67 -4.31
CA ALA A 75 -4.39 -0.46 -3.52
C ALA A 75 -5.00 -1.52 -4.43
N ASP A 76 -4.46 -2.74 -4.36
CA ASP A 76 -4.93 -3.88 -5.16
C ASP A 76 -6.25 -4.46 -4.65
N ASN A 77 -6.90 -5.25 -5.49
CA ASN A 77 -8.12 -6.00 -5.21
C ASN A 77 -9.41 -5.14 -5.10
N ALA A 78 -9.43 -3.93 -5.66
CA ALA A 78 -10.57 -3.03 -5.57
C ALA A 78 -11.86 -3.56 -6.24
N ILE A 79 -11.76 -4.52 -7.16
CA ILE A 79 -12.91 -5.13 -7.84
C ILE A 79 -13.23 -6.51 -7.27
N ASN A 80 -12.26 -7.41 -7.21
CA ASN A 80 -12.51 -8.79 -6.75
C ASN A 80 -12.81 -8.91 -5.25
N HIS A 81 -12.36 -7.96 -4.44
CA HIS A 81 -12.69 -7.84 -3.01
C HIS A 81 -13.53 -6.59 -2.70
N ARG A 82 -14.37 -6.16 -3.63
CA ARG A 82 -15.13 -4.92 -3.52
C ARG A 82 -15.98 -4.84 -2.25
N GLU A 83 -16.65 -5.92 -1.85
CA GLU A 83 -17.45 -5.94 -0.63
C GLU A 83 -16.60 -5.71 0.62
N ALA A 84 -15.47 -6.42 0.73
CA ALA A 84 -14.56 -6.29 1.86
C ALA A 84 -13.90 -4.89 1.93
N LEU A 85 -13.71 -4.24 0.78
CA LEU A 85 -13.07 -2.93 0.66
C LEU A 85 -14.06 -1.77 0.51
N GLN A 86 -15.35 -2.01 0.54
CA GLN A 86 -16.37 -1.00 0.24
C GLN A 86 -16.17 0.30 1.04
N SER A 87 -15.95 0.20 2.34
CA SER A 87 -15.80 1.39 3.19
C SER A 87 -14.57 2.23 2.83
N VAL A 88 -13.43 1.59 2.52
CA VAL A 88 -12.22 2.32 2.12
C VAL A 88 -12.35 2.89 0.71
N LEU A 89 -13.02 2.18 -0.20
CA LEU A 89 -13.28 2.70 -1.55
C LEU A 89 -14.18 3.94 -1.50
N GLU A 90 -15.28 3.88 -0.76
CA GLU A 90 -16.17 5.03 -0.57
C GLU A 90 -15.46 6.19 0.11
N ARG A 91 -14.65 5.88 1.13
CA ARG A 91 -13.83 6.88 1.83
C ARG A 91 -12.90 7.60 0.87
N ALA A 92 -12.15 6.85 0.05
CA ALA A 92 -11.19 7.41 -0.89
C ALA A 92 -11.86 8.24 -2.00
N LEU A 93 -12.95 7.73 -2.58
CA LEU A 93 -13.67 8.41 -3.66
C LEU A 93 -14.34 9.72 -3.20
N ASN A 94 -14.56 9.90 -1.91
CA ASN A 94 -15.14 11.12 -1.32
C ASN A 94 -14.13 11.96 -0.54
N ASP A 95 -12.85 11.57 -0.53
CA ASP A 95 -11.80 12.23 0.24
C ASP A 95 -11.24 13.43 -0.53
N LYS A 96 -11.42 14.63 0.04
CA LYS A 96 -10.92 15.87 -0.57
C LYS A 96 -9.40 16.02 -0.56
N ARG A 97 -8.71 15.15 0.17
CA ARG A 97 -7.23 15.14 0.23
C ARG A 97 -6.61 14.49 -0.99
N VAL A 98 -7.38 13.76 -1.79
CA VAL A 98 -6.90 13.01 -2.94
C VAL A 98 -7.86 13.11 -4.12
N ASP A 99 -7.31 12.97 -5.32
CA ASP A 99 -8.07 12.54 -6.49
C ASP A 99 -8.02 11.01 -6.54
N ALA A 100 -9.16 10.35 -6.51
CA ALA A 100 -9.25 8.89 -6.46
C ALA A 100 -10.09 8.33 -7.59
N LEU A 101 -9.65 7.18 -8.12
CA LEU A 101 -10.40 6.42 -9.12
C LEU A 101 -10.10 4.92 -9.01
N ILE A 102 -11.00 4.09 -9.53
CA ILE A 102 -10.80 2.65 -9.63
C ILE A 102 -10.45 2.32 -11.08
N VAL A 103 -9.26 1.74 -11.28
CA VAL A 103 -8.77 1.31 -12.59
C VAL A 103 -9.08 -0.17 -12.77
N PRO A 104 -9.85 -0.57 -13.81
CA PRO A 104 -10.26 -1.97 -14.02
C PRO A 104 -9.15 -2.79 -14.71
N ILE A 105 -7.96 -2.83 -14.13
CA ILE A 105 -6.82 -3.64 -14.56
C ILE A 105 -6.65 -4.79 -13.56
N GLY A 106 -6.45 -6.00 -14.06
CA GLY A 106 -6.27 -7.18 -13.22
C GLY A 106 -7.46 -7.38 -12.28
N LYS A 107 -7.21 -7.35 -10.99
CA LYS A 107 -8.22 -7.47 -9.94
C LYS A 107 -8.83 -6.14 -9.50
N GLY A 108 -8.53 -5.08 -10.23
CA GLY A 108 -8.93 -3.70 -9.93
C GLY A 108 -7.97 -2.98 -9.00
N GLU A 109 -7.58 -1.78 -9.37
CA GLU A 109 -6.68 -0.95 -8.58
C GLU A 109 -7.41 0.32 -8.13
N LEU A 110 -7.41 0.59 -6.82
CA LEU A 110 -7.76 1.92 -6.33
C LEU A 110 -6.50 2.79 -6.44
N VAL A 111 -6.60 3.87 -7.20
CA VAL A 111 -5.50 4.82 -7.36
C VAL A 111 -5.89 6.15 -6.72
N CYS A 112 -5.11 6.61 -5.76
CA CYS A 112 -5.29 7.88 -5.07
C CYS A 112 -4.06 8.75 -5.28
N ARG A 113 -4.25 9.97 -5.80
CA ARG A 113 -3.20 10.96 -5.97
C ARG A 113 -3.40 12.11 -4.96
N LYS A 114 -2.40 12.42 -4.18
CA LYS A 114 -2.43 13.53 -3.21
C LYS A 114 -2.61 14.88 -3.92
N VAL A 115 -3.59 15.64 -3.50
CA VAL A 115 -3.85 16.99 -4.00
C VAL A 115 -3.63 18.06 -2.95
#